data_49ef3660b063c91e75ed4abf3164ba6e
#
_entry.id   49ef3660b063c91e75ed4abf3164ba6e
#
_cell.length_a   1.000
_cell.length_b   1.000
_cell.length_c   1.000
_cell.angle_alpha   90.00
_cell.angle_beta   90.00
_cell.angle_gamma   90.00
#
_symmetry.space_group_name_H-M   'P 1'
#
loop_
_entity.id
_entity.type
_entity.pdbx_description
1 polymer ?
#
loop_
_entity_poly.entity_id
_entity_poly.type
_entity_poly.pdbx_seq_one_letter_code
_entity_poly.pdbx_strand_id
1 'polypeptide(L)'
;ALVLANLILDPQIQALAQDPAVLGFQTVLGMDRLAPEDRARFGALELGIATLAPDAMGTGLLEPHPSWMTRVAEDWTARYGTAE
;
A
#
# COMPACT_ATOMS: atom_id res chain seq x y z
N ALA A 1 0.47 24.19 3.00
CA ALA A 1 -0.26 22.92 2.83
C ALA A 1 0.12 22.20 1.55
N LEU A 2 0.04 22.88 0.39
CA LEU A 2 0.39 22.24 -0.89
C LEU A 2 1.88 21.92 -1.00
N VAL A 3 2.75 22.74 -0.42
CA VAL A 3 4.20 22.50 -0.41
C VAL A 3 4.50 21.23 0.37
N LEU A 4 3.88 21.05 1.54
CA LEU A 4 4.07 19.85 2.36
C LEU A 4 3.51 18.62 1.65
N ALA A 5 2.33 18.71 1.06
CA ALA A 5 1.73 17.60 0.33
C ALA A 5 2.61 17.18 -0.84
N ASN A 6 3.18 18.15 -1.57
CA ASN A 6 4.06 17.87 -2.69
C ASN A 6 5.39 17.24 -2.23
N LEU A 7 5.93 17.67 -1.09
CA LEU A 7 7.13 17.07 -0.50
C LEU A 7 6.88 15.61 -0.11
N ILE A 8 5.75 15.34 0.53
CA ILE A 8 5.40 13.98 0.94
C ILE A 8 5.29 13.04 -0.26
N LEU A 9 4.83 13.52 -1.40
CA LEU A 9 4.69 12.73 -2.62
C LEU A 9 5.97 12.64 -3.45
N ASP A 10 7.05 13.27 -3.01
CA ASP A 10 8.33 13.17 -3.71
C ASP A 10 8.81 11.71 -3.75
N PRO A 11 9.17 11.17 -4.93
CA PRO A 11 9.56 9.76 -5.04
C PRO A 11 10.74 9.38 -4.15
N GLN A 12 11.70 10.27 -3.94
CA GLN A 12 12.84 9.98 -3.07
C GLN A 12 12.41 9.87 -1.62
N ILE A 13 11.52 10.76 -1.17
CA ILE A 13 10.98 10.72 0.19
C ILE A 13 10.13 9.46 0.38
N GLN A 14 9.31 9.10 -0.60
CA GLN A 14 8.49 7.89 -0.55
C GLN A 14 9.36 6.62 -0.52
N ALA A 15 10.45 6.59 -1.27
CA ALA A 15 11.37 5.45 -1.24
C ALA A 15 12.06 5.32 0.12
N LEU A 16 12.46 6.43 0.74
CA LEU A 16 13.01 6.41 2.10
C LEU A 16 11.98 5.90 3.11
N ALA A 17 10.72 6.32 2.98
CA ALA A 17 9.66 5.89 3.88
C ALA A 17 9.37 4.40 3.73
N GLN A 18 9.51 3.83 2.55
CA GLN A 18 9.28 2.41 2.32
C GLN A 18 10.43 1.54 2.80
N ASP A 19 11.64 2.07 2.90
CA ASP A 19 12.79 1.31 3.37
C ASP A 19 12.52 0.79 4.80
N PRO A 20 12.59 -0.53 5.03
CA PRO A 20 12.36 -1.09 6.36
C PRO A 20 13.31 -0.56 7.43
N ALA A 21 14.51 -0.13 7.05
CA ALA A 21 15.47 0.47 7.99
C ALA A 21 15.07 1.88 8.41
N VAL A 22 14.13 2.52 7.72
CA VAL A 22 13.64 3.86 8.05
C VAL A 22 12.25 3.78 8.66
N LEU A 23 11.22 3.59 7.86
CA LEU A 23 9.83 3.51 8.35
C LEU A 23 9.10 2.23 7.91
N GLY A 24 9.43 1.68 6.76
CA GLY A 24 8.81 0.46 6.27
C GLY A 24 7.39 0.62 5.77
N PHE A 25 6.95 1.83 5.43
CA PHE A 25 5.62 2.07 4.88
C PHE A 25 5.60 1.87 3.39
N GLN A 26 4.52 1.26 2.89
CA GLN A 26 4.34 1.14 1.45
C GLN A 26 4.00 2.49 0.82
N THR A 27 4.53 2.72 -0.38
CA THR A 27 4.28 3.97 -1.09
C THR A 27 2.86 4.04 -1.63
N VAL A 28 2.34 5.27 -1.72
CA VAL A 28 1.08 5.57 -2.40
C VAL A 28 1.26 5.90 -3.88
N LEU A 29 2.52 5.96 -4.35
CA LEU A 29 2.82 6.33 -5.73
C LEU A 29 2.54 5.16 -6.69
N GLY A 30 2.01 5.48 -7.89
CA GLY A 30 1.87 4.50 -8.95
C GLY A 30 3.20 4.22 -9.62
N MET A 31 3.64 2.98 -9.61
CA MET A 31 4.93 2.58 -10.16
C MET A 31 5.03 2.82 -11.67
N ASP A 32 3.92 2.72 -12.37
CA ASP A 32 3.84 2.94 -13.81
C ASP A 32 4.04 4.39 -14.22
N ARG A 33 3.89 5.32 -13.29
CA ARG A 33 4.02 6.77 -13.52
C ARG A 33 5.35 7.36 -13.07
N LEU A 34 6.21 6.54 -12.49
CA LEU A 34 7.52 6.98 -12.03
C LEU A 34 8.54 7.04 -13.16
N ALA A 35 9.51 7.96 -13.05
CA ALA A 35 10.69 7.95 -13.89
C ALA A 35 11.48 6.64 -13.69
N PRO A 36 12.22 6.17 -14.70
CA PRO A 36 12.95 4.90 -14.58
C PRO A 36 13.92 4.84 -13.39
N GLU A 37 14.60 5.93 -13.09
CA GLU A 37 15.52 5.99 -11.94
C GLU A 37 14.80 5.87 -10.60
N ASP A 38 13.62 6.47 -10.48
CA ASP A 38 12.82 6.38 -9.26
C ASP A 38 12.24 4.98 -9.10
N ARG A 39 11.78 4.39 -10.21
CA ARG A 39 11.30 3.01 -10.20
C ARG A 39 12.39 2.03 -9.77
N ALA A 40 13.61 2.26 -10.20
CA ALA A 40 14.75 1.44 -9.80
C ALA A 40 15.04 1.53 -8.30
N ARG A 41 14.84 2.70 -7.68
CA ARG A 41 15.00 2.86 -6.23
C ARG A 41 14.05 1.97 -5.45
N PHE A 42 12.78 1.92 -5.88
CA PHE A 42 11.79 1.04 -5.24
C PHE A 42 12.10 -0.43 -5.50
N GLY A 43 12.59 -0.76 -6.69
CA GLY A 43 12.98 -2.12 -7.04
C GLY A 43 14.18 -2.65 -6.25
N ALA A 44 15.03 -1.76 -5.75
CA ALA A 44 16.20 -2.12 -4.96
C ALA A 44 15.88 -2.37 -3.48
N LEU A 45 14.68 -2.00 -3.02
CA LEU A 45 14.29 -2.20 -1.62
C LEU A 45 13.98 -3.67 -1.36
N GLU A 46 14.40 -4.16 -0.19
CA GLU A 46 14.07 -5.51 0.22
C GLU A 46 12.59 -5.65 0.54
N LEU A 47 11.99 -6.70 0.02
CA LEU A 47 10.62 -7.06 0.33
C LEU A 47 10.58 -8.12 1.42
N GLY A 48 9.57 -8.06 2.27
CA GLY A 48 9.32 -9.10 3.26
C GLY A 48 8.97 -10.43 2.58
N ILE A 49 9.14 -11.52 3.30
CA ILE A 49 8.92 -12.87 2.76
C ILE A 49 7.49 -13.08 2.24
N ALA A 50 6.53 -12.36 2.80
CA ALA A 50 5.13 -12.43 2.40
C ALA A 50 4.68 -11.25 1.54
N THR A 51 5.61 -10.41 1.07
CA THR A 51 5.31 -9.19 0.34
C THR A 51 5.49 -9.43 -1.16
N LEU A 52 4.46 -9.13 -1.94
CA LEU A 52 4.54 -9.20 -3.40
C LEU A 52 5.25 -7.97 -3.95
N ALA A 53 5.97 -8.17 -5.06
CA ALA A 53 6.50 -7.05 -5.82
C ALA A 53 5.34 -6.22 -6.40
N PRO A 54 5.50 -4.90 -6.58
CA PRO A 54 4.42 -4.04 -7.05
C PRO A 54 3.80 -4.49 -8.38
N ASP A 55 4.60 -4.99 -9.29
CA ASP A 55 4.14 -5.48 -10.60
C ASP A 55 3.38 -6.81 -10.50
N ALA A 56 3.55 -7.56 -9.43
CA ALA A 56 2.84 -8.81 -9.18
C ALA A 56 1.48 -8.62 -8.51
N MET A 57 1.18 -7.42 -8.03
CA MET A 57 -0.06 -7.15 -7.30
C MET A 57 -1.29 -7.06 -8.22
N GLY A 58 -1.08 -6.80 -9.50
CA GLY A 58 -2.16 -6.71 -10.48
C GLY A 58 -2.98 -5.44 -10.33
N THR A 59 -4.18 -5.48 -10.88
CA THR A 59 -5.11 -4.34 -10.89
C THR A 59 -5.86 -4.26 -9.56
N GLY A 60 -5.96 -3.05 -9.01
CA GLY A 60 -6.78 -2.82 -7.83
C GLY A 60 -8.25 -3.09 -8.09
N LEU A 61 -8.91 -3.71 -7.15
CA LEU A 61 -10.34 -3.96 -7.24
C LEU A 61 -11.12 -2.74 -6.75
N LEU A 62 -12.30 -2.55 -7.30
CA LEU A 62 -13.19 -1.51 -6.81
C LEU A 62 -13.70 -1.87 -5.41
N GLU A 63 -13.91 -0.86 -4.62
CA GLU A 63 -14.49 -1.04 -3.29
C GLU A 63 -15.93 -1.54 -3.42
N PRO A 64 -16.32 -2.57 -2.67
CA PRO A 64 -17.67 -3.09 -2.76
C PRO A 64 -18.71 -2.12 -2.16
N HIS A 65 -19.96 -2.28 -2.55
CA HIS A 65 -21.05 -1.51 -1.98
C HIS A 65 -21.08 -1.67 -0.44
N PRO A 66 -21.41 -0.59 0.32
CA PRO A 66 -21.41 -0.64 1.79
C PRO A 66 -22.19 -1.78 2.42
N SER A 67 -23.25 -2.26 1.75
CA SER A 67 -24.04 -3.40 2.24
C SER A 67 -23.19 -4.68 2.35
N TRP A 68 -22.17 -4.84 1.52
CA TRP A 68 -21.25 -5.97 1.62
C TRP A 68 -20.36 -5.88 2.85
N MET A 69 -19.96 -4.68 3.23
CA MET A 69 -19.15 -4.48 4.43
C MET A 69 -19.93 -4.89 5.67
N THR A 70 -21.18 -4.48 5.77
CA THR A 70 -22.09 -4.90 6.85
C THR A 70 -22.25 -6.41 6.87
N ARG A 71 -22.52 -7.02 5.72
CA ARG A 71 -22.71 -8.46 5.60
C ARG A 71 -21.46 -9.25 6.00
N VAL A 72 -20.29 -8.80 5.58
CA VAL A 72 -19.02 -9.42 5.95
C VAL A 72 -18.81 -9.37 7.46
N ALA A 73 -19.06 -8.24 8.09
CA ALA A 73 -18.92 -8.09 9.53
C ALA A 73 -19.90 -9.00 10.30
N GLU A 74 -21.14 -9.06 9.85
CA GLU A 74 -22.15 -9.95 10.45
C GLU A 74 -21.78 -11.43 10.32
N ASP A 75 -21.38 -11.85 9.12
CA ASP A 75 -20.99 -13.23 8.85
C ASP A 75 -19.73 -13.63 9.63
N TRP A 76 -18.76 -12.72 9.75
CA TRP A 76 -17.57 -12.96 10.56
C TRP A 76 -17.94 -13.18 12.02
N THR A 77 -18.77 -12.29 12.58
CA THR A 77 -19.23 -12.38 13.96
C THR A 77 -20.00 -13.69 14.21
N ALA A 78 -20.86 -14.08 13.26
CA ALA A 78 -21.65 -15.31 13.38
C ALA A 78 -20.76 -16.56 13.35
N ARG A 79 -19.68 -16.57 12.57
CA ARG A 79 -18.81 -17.74 12.41
C ARG A 79 -17.77 -17.86 13.52
N TYR A 80 -17.16 -16.75 13.88
CA TYR A 80 -16.01 -16.75 14.78
C TYR A 80 -16.34 -16.17 16.15
N GLY A 81 -17.56 -15.72 16.31
CA GLY A 81 -18.05 -15.19 17.57
C GLY A 81 -17.52 -13.79 17.87
N THR A 82 -17.99 -13.26 18.97
CA THR A 82 -17.46 -12.04 19.56
C THR A 82 -16.53 -12.40 20.68
N ALA A 83 -15.42 -11.70 20.77
CA ALA A 83 -14.61 -11.75 21.96
C ALA A 83 -15.39 -11.14 23.13
N GLU A 84 -15.65 -11.89 24.12
CA GLU A 84 -16.29 -11.39 25.33
C GLU A 84 -15.27 -11.07 26.41
#